data_f1f4edcc04defb449d2f743c7b58937e
#
_entry.id   f1f4edcc04defb449d2f743c7b58937e
#
_cell.length_a   1.000
_cell.length_b   1.000
_cell.length_c   1.000
_cell.angle_alpha   90.00
_cell.angle_beta   90.00
_cell.angle_gamma   90.00
#
_symmetry.space_group_name_H-M   'P 1'
#
loop_
_entity.id
_entity.type
_entity.pdbx_description
1 polymer ?
#
loop_
_entity_poly.entity_id
_entity_poly.type
_entity_poly.pdbx_seq_one_letter_code
_entity_poly.pdbx_strand_id
1 'polypeptide(L)' 'MPETKPGREKIMEYLEENDISVTSLAVTYGIKKQDMSDFLTGRKTTPRGNRVILKIISDLRIK' A
#
# COMPACT_ATOMS: atom_id res chain seq x y z
N MET A 1 -15.66 -11.33 -3.05
CA MET A 1 -14.93 -10.28 -2.34
C MET A 1 -13.73 -9.83 -3.17
N PRO A 2 -13.57 -8.54 -3.41
CA PRO A 2 -12.43 -8.09 -4.22
C PRO A 2 -11.11 -8.36 -3.49
N GLU A 3 -10.16 -8.91 -4.20
CA GLU A 3 -8.84 -9.16 -3.66
C GLU A 3 -8.02 -7.87 -3.65
N THR A 4 -7.18 -7.70 -2.63
CA THR A 4 -6.29 -6.55 -2.56
C THR A 4 -4.99 -6.76 -3.32
N LYS A 5 -4.74 -7.99 -3.80
CA LYS A 5 -3.50 -8.31 -4.51
C LYS A 5 -3.28 -7.44 -5.75
N PRO A 6 -4.25 -7.27 -6.66
CA PRO A 6 -4.05 -6.35 -7.79
C PRO A 6 -3.83 -4.91 -7.35
N GLY A 7 -4.49 -4.50 -6.27
CA GLY A 7 -4.29 -3.16 -5.71
C GLY A 7 -2.89 -2.97 -5.18
N ARG A 8 -2.35 -3.97 -4.46
CA ARG A 8 -0.99 -3.91 -3.95
C ARG A 8 0.03 -3.80 -5.07
N GLU A 9 -0.15 -4.58 -6.13
CA GLU A 9 0.74 -4.54 -7.29
C GLU A 9 0.72 -3.16 -7.95
N LYS A 10 -0.46 -2.57 -8.11
CA LYS A 10 -0.60 -1.24 -8.68
C LYS A 10 0.07 -0.17 -7.82
N ILE A 11 -0.03 -0.29 -6.51
CA ILE A 11 0.64 0.63 -5.59
C ILE A 11 2.16 0.54 -5.77
N MET A 12 2.70 -0.67 -5.85
CA MET A 12 4.14 -0.86 -6.03
C MET A 12 4.62 -0.26 -7.36
N GLU A 13 3.88 -0.46 -8.44
CA GLU A 13 4.17 0.14 -9.73
C GLU A 13 4.14 1.67 -9.65
N TYR A 14 3.14 2.22 -8.98
CA TYR A 14 3.02 3.66 -8.80
C TYR A 14 4.22 4.23 -8.06
N LEU A 15 4.66 3.55 -7.01
CA LEU A 15 5.81 3.99 -6.23
C LEU A 15 7.09 3.99 -7.08
N GLU A 16 7.28 2.96 -7.89
CA GLU A 16 8.43 2.88 -8.78
C GLU A 16 8.42 3.97 -9.85
N GLU A 17 7.27 4.18 -10.47
CA GLU A 17 7.13 5.20 -11.51
C GLU A 17 7.37 6.62 -11.02
N ASN A 18 7.05 6.89 -9.76
CA ASN A 18 7.16 8.22 -9.18
C ASN A 18 8.33 8.37 -8.21
N ASP A 19 9.21 7.37 -8.15
CA ASP A 19 10.39 7.38 -7.25
C ASP A 19 9.99 7.62 -5.79
N ILE A 20 8.88 7.04 -5.35
CA ILE A 20 8.41 7.16 -3.98
C ILE A 20 8.86 5.91 -3.20
N SER A 21 9.48 6.10 -2.04
CA SER A 21 9.89 4.98 -1.21
C SER A 21 8.75 4.49 -0.32
N VAL A 22 8.80 3.22 0.05
CA VAL A 22 7.84 2.65 1.01
C VAL A 22 7.94 3.39 2.34
N THR A 23 9.14 3.80 2.73
CA THR A 23 9.35 4.57 3.96
C THR A 23 8.57 5.90 3.92
N SER A 24 8.66 6.63 2.82
CA SER A 24 7.92 7.87 2.66
C SER A 24 6.41 7.65 2.75
N LEU A 25 5.92 6.59 2.09
CA LEU A 25 4.52 6.27 2.13
C LEU A 25 4.07 5.92 3.55
N ALA A 26 4.88 5.15 4.27
CA ALA A 26 4.57 4.78 5.65
C ALA A 26 4.47 6.01 6.54
N VAL A 27 5.40 6.94 6.40
CA VAL A 27 5.37 8.19 7.17
C VAL A 27 4.12 8.99 6.87
N THR A 28 3.75 9.07 5.59
CA THR A 28 2.56 9.81 5.15
C THR A 28 1.29 9.28 5.84
N TYR A 29 1.20 7.97 6.01
CA TYR A 29 0.02 7.34 6.62
C TYR A 29 0.20 7.03 8.10
N GLY A 30 1.31 7.44 8.71
CA GLY A 30 1.54 7.22 10.13
C GLY A 30 1.69 5.75 10.50
N ILE A 31 2.26 4.95 9.60
CA ILE A 31 2.41 3.50 9.78
C ILE A 31 3.91 3.19 9.82
N LYS A 32 4.28 2.18 10.61
CA LYS A 32 5.66 1.74 10.65
C LYS A 32 6.10 1.21 9.29
N LYS A 33 7.34 1.48 8.90
CA LYS A 33 7.90 1.03 7.63
C LYS A 33 7.71 -0.48 7.45
N GLN A 34 8.00 -1.26 8.49
CA GLN A 34 7.89 -2.71 8.44
C GLN A 34 6.44 -3.14 8.16
N ASP A 35 5.49 -2.51 8.86
CA ASP A 35 4.08 -2.82 8.67
C ASP A 35 3.62 -2.46 7.26
N MET A 36 4.01 -1.30 6.77
CA MET A 36 3.65 -0.89 5.41
C MET A 36 4.22 -1.87 4.38
N SER A 37 5.48 -2.27 4.55
CA SER A 37 6.11 -3.25 3.67
C SER A 37 5.34 -4.58 3.70
N ASP A 38 4.98 -5.05 4.90
CA ASP A 38 4.24 -6.30 5.05
C ASP A 38 2.87 -6.23 4.39
N PHE A 39 2.18 -5.10 4.51
CA PHE A 39 0.89 -4.91 3.85
C PHE A 39 1.02 -4.93 2.33
N LEU A 40 2.03 -4.25 1.79
CA LEU A 40 2.23 -4.16 0.35
C LEU A 40 2.72 -5.47 -0.27
N THR A 41 3.50 -6.25 0.46
CA THR A 41 4.00 -7.54 -0.03
C THR A 41 3.03 -8.69 0.23
N GLY A 42 2.01 -8.46 1.06
CA GLY A 42 1.03 -9.49 1.40
C GLY A 42 1.44 -10.40 2.54
N ARG A 43 2.52 -10.09 3.26
CA ARG A 43 2.92 -10.88 4.43
C ARG A 43 1.90 -10.80 5.54
N LYS A 44 1.27 -9.63 5.70
CA LYS A 44 0.18 -9.44 6.65
C LYS A 44 -1.08 -9.15 5.88
N THR A 45 -2.10 -9.98 6.06
CA THR A 45 -3.40 -9.80 5.44
C THR A 45 -4.43 -9.57 6.54
N THR A 46 -4.38 -8.41 7.16
CA THR A 46 -5.28 -8.04 8.24
C THR A 46 -6.33 -7.06 7.71
N PRO A 47 -7.50 -6.96 8.36
CA PRO A 47 -8.49 -5.95 7.99
C PRO A 47 -7.92 -4.53 7.99
N ARG A 48 -7.03 -4.23 8.94
CA ARG A 48 -6.37 -2.93 9.00
C ARG A 48 -5.48 -2.70 7.77
N GLY A 49 -4.70 -3.72 7.40
CA GLY A 49 -3.84 -3.63 6.23
C GLY A 49 -4.64 -3.43 4.95
N ASN A 50 -5.74 -4.15 4.81
CA ASN A 50 -6.62 -4.01 3.65
C ASN A 50 -7.23 -2.61 3.57
N ARG A 51 -7.62 -2.02 4.69
CA ARG A 51 -8.13 -0.66 4.73
C ARG A 51 -7.07 0.33 4.27
N VAL A 52 -5.83 0.15 4.74
CA VAL A 52 -4.72 1.02 4.36
C VAL A 52 -4.49 0.93 2.85
N ILE A 53 -4.47 -0.27 2.30
CA ILE A 53 -4.29 -0.49 0.86
C ILE A 53 -5.39 0.23 0.07
N LEU A 54 -6.64 0.04 0.46
CA LEU A 54 -7.76 0.67 -0.22
C LEU A 54 -7.71 2.20 -0.11
N LYS A 55 -7.30 2.71 1.04
CA LYS A 55 -7.15 4.14 1.23
C LYS A 55 -6.07 4.72 0.33
N ILE A 56 -4.93 4.03 0.22
CA ILE A 56 -3.85 4.46 -0.65
C ILE A 56 -4.32 4.50 -2.10
N ILE A 57 -5.00 3.47 -2.55
CA ILE A 57 -5.53 3.41 -3.91
C ILE A 57 -6.46 4.60 -4.17
N SER A 58 -7.33 4.89 -3.23
CA SER A 58 -8.27 6.00 -3.34
C SER A 58 -7.54 7.35 -3.35
N ASP A 59 -6.60 7.54 -2.42
CA ASP A 59 -5.88 8.81 -2.28
C ASP A 59 -4.98 9.11 -3.48
N LEU A 60 -4.32 8.10 -4.01
CA LEU A 60 -3.42 8.24 -5.16
C LEU A 60 -4.15 8.08 -6.49
N ARG A 61 -5.45 7.78 -6.44
CA ARG A 61 -6.30 7.57 -7.62
C ARG A 61 -5.72 6.50 -8.55
N ILE A 62 -5.22 5.44 -7.97
CA ILE A 62 -4.70 4.32 -8.73
C ILE A 62 -5.88 3.52 -9.29
N LYS A 63 -5.84 3.25 -10.57
CA LYS A 63 -6.91 2.50 -11.26
C LYS A 63 -6.44 1.12 -11.66
#